data_7a3e1118063ebdac6b188da69f887f49
#
_entry.id   7a3e1118063ebdac6b188da69f887f49
#
_cell.length_a   1.000
_cell.length_b   1.000
_cell.length_c   1.000
_cell.angle_alpha   90.00
_cell.angle_beta   90.00
_cell.angle_gamma   90.00
#
_symmetry.space_group_name_H-M   'P 1'
#
loop_
_entity.id
_entity.type
_entity.pdbx_description
1 polymer ?
#
loop_
_entity_poly.entity_id
_entity_poly.type
_entity_poly.pdbx_seq_one_letter_code
_entity_poly.pdbx_strand_id
1 'polypeptide(L)'
;MITGELKSQVDKIWEAFWTGGISNPLSVIEQFTYLLFIRRLDERQLLEEKKANTVGIPIQNIIFTPSQKELRWSSFKNKDPESMFEVFTKPVIEDMTVFDHMKQVGDSAGVFAEFMSKATFIISTPRLLDQVVQLIDKINMNDRDTKGDLYEYMLSKTATAGTNGQFRTPRHIIKMMVDMTQPKKDDVICDPSTGTAGFLVAAGEYFRDNHNELFLDKSFRDHFNNEMFNGVEIDDTMIRI
;
A
#
# COMPACT_ATOMS: atom_id res chain seq x y z
N MET A 1 -7.68 15.64 7.22
CA MET A 1 -7.56 16.15 5.82
C MET A 1 -6.16 16.69 5.65
N ILE A 2 -5.37 16.20 4.71
CA ILE A 2 -4.00 16.67 4.52
C ILE A 2 -3.97 18.13 4.09
N THR A 3 -2.97 18.85 4.59
CA THR A 3 -2.73 20.26 4.30
C THR A 3 -1.24 20.51 4.07
N GLY A 4 -0.90 21.70 3.58
CA GLY A 4 0.50 22.12 3.47
C GLY A 4 1.33 21.30 2.49
N GLU A 5 2.53 20.90 2.92
CA GLU A 5 3.54 20.28 2.07
C GLU A 5 3.13 18.91 1.53
N LEU A 6 2.55 18.06 2.37
CA LEU A 6 2.11 16.73 1.95
C LEU A 6 1.06 16.79 0.85
N LYS A 7 0.08 17.70 0.98
CA LYS A 7 -0.91 17.93 -0.07
C LYS A 7 -0.25 18.32 -1.40
N SER A 8 0.70 19.27 -1.34
CA SER A 8 1.45 19.71 -2.53
C SER A 8 2.26 18.58 -3.17
N GLN A 9 2.87 17.69 -2.36
CA GLN A 9 3.60 16.53 -2.87
C GLN A 9 2.67 15.56 -3.61
N VAL A 10 1.50 15.27 -3.05
CA VAL A 10 0.51 14.38 -3.68
C VAL A 10 -0.06 15.00 -4.95
N ASP A 11 -0.35 16.29 -4.94
CA ASP A 11 -0.83 17.00 -6.14
C ASP A 11 0.20 16.95 -7.28
N LYS A 12 1.49 17.07 -6.99
CA LYS A 12 2.56 16.90 -7.98
C LYS A 12 2.64 15.49 -8.56
N ILE A 13 2.44 14.46 -7.73
CA ILE A 13 2.40 13.07 -8.21
C ILE A 13 1.18 12.87 -9.13
N TRP A 14 0.02 13.37 -8.72
CA TRP A 14 -1.17 13.32 -9.54
C TRP A 14 -0.97 14.00 -10.89
N GLU A 15 -0.41 15.21 -10.87
CA GLU A 15 -0.11 15.97 -12.09
C GLU A 15 0.90 15.24 -12.99
N ALA A 16 1.92 14.60 -12.40
CA ALA A 16 2.90 13.82 -13.15
C ALA A 16 2.24 12.67 -13.92
N PHE A 17 1.36 11.91 -13.29
CA PHE A 17 0.59 10.86 -13.95
C PHE A 17 -0.30 11.41 -15.06
N TRP A 18 -1.04 12.49 -14.76
CA TRP A 18 -1.96 13.11 -15.69
C TRP A 18 -1.26 13.64 -16.94
N THR A 19 -0.19 14.41 -16.78
CA THR A 19 0.63 14.93 -17.86
C THR A 19 1.42 13.84 -18.58
N GLY A 20 1.71 12.75 -17.90
CA GLY A 20 2.34 11.55 -18.45
C GLY A 20 1.40 10.63 -19.25
N GLY A 21 0.13 11.02 -19.41
CA GLY A 21 -0.86 10.31 -20.24
C GLY A 21 -1.73 9.31 -19.49
N ILE A 22 -1.62 9.19 -18.16
CA ILE A 22 -2.49 8.36 -17.33
C ILE A 22 -3.57 9.25 -16.73
N SER A 23 -4.70 9.39 -17.46
CA SER A 23 -5.79 10.31 -17.10
C SER A 23 -6.97 9.67 -16.38
N ASN A 24 -7.03 8.33 -16.29
CA ASN A 24 -8.05 7.66 -15.51
C ASN A 24 -7.68 7.74 -14.01
N PRO A 25 -8.52 8.37 -13.17
CA PRO A 25 -8.24 8.54 -11.74
C PRO A 25 -7.96 7.23 -10.99
N LEU A 26 -8.71 6.16 -11.27
CA LEU A 26 -8.51 4.86 -10.64
C LEU A 26 -7.17 4.26 -11.04
N SER A 27 -6.81 4.35 -12.31
CA SER A 27 -5.51 3.87 -12.80
C SER A 27 -4.35 4.63 -12.16
N VAL A 28 -4.48 5.95 -11.94
CA VAL A 28 -3.48 6.74 -11.21
C VAL A 28 -3.31 6.20 -9.78
N ILE A 29 -4.41 5.97 -9.08
CA ILE A 29 -4.38 5.48 -7.69
C ILE A 29 -3.79 4.06 -7.65
N GLU A 30 -4.17 3.16 -8.56
CA GLU A 30 -3.58 1.83 -8.64
C GLU A 30 -2.06 1.89 -8.80
N GLN A 31 -1.55 2.63 -9.79
CA GLN A 31 -0.10 2.73 -10.02
C GLN A 31 0.62 3.35 -8.83
N PHE A 32 0.04 4.39 -8.24
CA PHE A 32 0.58 5.00 -7.04
C PHE A 32 0.62 4.01 -5.86
N THR A 33 -0.44 3.24 -5.65
CA THR A 33 -0.53 2.20 -4.61
C THR A 33 0.54 1.13 -4.81
N TYR A 34 0.71 0.64 -6.05
CA TYR A 34 1.73 -0.36 -6.35
C TYR A 34 3.15 0.14 -6.04
N LEU A 35 3.47 1.37 -6.45
CA LEU A 35 4.78 1.96 -6.16
C LEU A 35 5.01 2.18 -4.66
N LEU A 36 3.99 2.64 -3.93
CA LEU A 36 4.05 2.73 -2.47
C LEU A 36 4.25 1.37 -1.81
N PHE A 37 3.57 0.35 -2.30
CA PHE A 37 3.69 -1.00 -1.77
C PHE A 37 5.09 -1.57 -2.00
N ILE A 38 5.65 -1.43 -3.21
CA ILE A 38 7.04 -1.82 -3.52
C ILE A 38 8.02 -1.11 -2.58
N ARG A 39 7.87 0.21 -2.40
CA ARG A 39 8.67 0.96 -1.44
C ARG A 39 8.54 0.39 -0.02
N ARG A 40 7.32 0.08 0.41
CA ARG A 40 7.04 -0.45 1.74
C ARG A 40 7.65 -1.83 1.98
N LEU A 41 7.70 -2.68 0.96
CA LEU A 41 8.37 -3.98 1.04
C LEU A 41 9.86 -3.81 1.36
N ASP A 42 10.55 -2.90 0.69
CA ASP A 42 11.97 -2.65 0.95
C ASP A 42 12.20 -1.97 2.31
N GLU A 43 11.38 -1.00 2.70
CA GLU A 43 11.44 -0.40 4.04
C GLU A 43 11.29 -1.46 5.15
N ARG A 44 10.37 -2.41 4.96
CA ARG A 44 10.17 -3.51 5.90
C ARG A 44 11.38 -4.43 5.94
N GLN A 45 11.94 -4.80 4.80
CA GLN A 45 13.17 -5.60 4.72
C GLN A 45 14.34 -4.91 5.45
N LEU A 46 14.57 -3.61 5.19
CA LEU A 46 15.60 -2.82 5.85
C LEU A 46 15.42 -2.77 7.37
N LEU A 47 14.18 -2.66 7.85
CA LEU A 47 13.89 -2.67 9.28
C LEU A 47 14.23 -4.03 9.91
N GLU A 48 13.88 -5.14 9.26
CA GLU A 48 14.19 -6.49 9.76
C GLU A 48 15.70 -6.77 9.70
N GLU A 49 16.39 -6.32 8.66
CA GLU A 49 17.86 -6.39 8.56
C GLU A 49 18.53 -5.62 9.70
N LYS A 50 18.04 -4.40 10.00
CA LYS A 50 18.56 -3.60 11.10
C LYS A 50 18.33 -4.26 12.47
N LYS A 51 17.14 -4.84 12.69
CA LYS A 51 16.84 -5.58 13.93
C LYS A 51 17.75 -6.81 14.05
N ALA A 52 17.87 -7.60 13.00
CA ALA A 52 18.72 -8.80 12.98
C ALA A 52 20.18 -8.46 13.33
N ASN A 53 20.73 -7.41 12.75
CA ASN A 53 22.08 -6.93 13.02
C ASN A 53 22.26 -6.40 14.47
N THR A 54 21.21 -5.82 15.06
CA THR A 54 21.28 -5.26 16.40
C THR A 54 21.12 -6.33 17.48
N VAL A 55 20.22 -7.29 17.28
CA VAL A 55 19.83 -8.30 18.30
C VAL A 55 20.53 -9.64 18.04
N GLY A 56 21.13 -9.85 16.86
CA GLY A 56 21.79 -11.12 16.49
C GLY A 56 20.81 -12.26 16.19
N ILE A 57 19.52 -11.95 15.89
CA ILE A 57 18.51 -12.94 15.56
C ILE A 57 18.34 -12.97 14.02
N PRO A 58 18.35 -14.14 13.37
CA PRO A 58 18.16 -14.23 11.94
C PRO A 58 16.76 -13.71 11.52
N ILE A 59 16.69 -13.11 10.32
CA ILE A 59 15.44 -12.64 9.75
C ILE A 59 14.52 -13.82 9.47
N GLN A 60 13.31 -13.80 10.02
CA GLN A 60 12.35 -14.89 9.87
C GLN A 60 11.59 -14.80 8.53
N ASN A 61 11.22 -13.59 8.11
CA ASN A 61 10.46 -13.34 6.87
C ASN A 61 11.31 -12.52 5.91
N ILE A 62 12.03 -13.20 5.03
CA ILE A 62 12.84 -12.56 3.99
C ILE A 62 11.92 -12.18 2.84
N ILE A 63 11.82 -10.87 2.56
CA ILE A 63 11.04 -10.34 1.43
C ILE A 63 11.89 -10.34 0.16
N PHE A 64 13.15 -9.93 0.27
CA PHE A 64 14.12 -9.94 -0.83
C PHE A 64 15.31 -10.82 -0.47
N THR A 65 15.58 -11.83 -1.29
CA THR A 65 16.80 -12.63 -1.19
C THR A 65 18.03 -11.78 -1.56
N PRO A 66 19.25 -12.20 -1.19
CA PRO A 66 20.48 -11.48 -1.61
C PRO A 66 20.61 -11.35 -3.14
N SER A 67 20.11 -12.31 -3.92
CA SER A 67 20.09 -12.26 -5.39
C SER A 67 19.12 -11.19 -5.91
N GLN A 68 18.04 -10.91 -5.20
CA GLN A 68 16.98 -9.96 -5.59
C GLN A 68 17.26 -8.50 -5.18
N LYS A 69 18.50 -8.17 -4.82
CA LYS A 69 18.90 -6.81 -4.40
C LYS A 69 18.53 -5.73 -5.42
N GLU A 70 18.63 -6.03 -6.71
CA GLU A 70 18.31 -5.08 -7.78
C GLU A 70 16.82 -4.70 -7.84
N LEU A 71 15.93 -5.55 -7.32
CA LEU A 71 14.49 -5.31 -7.27
C LEU A 71 14.06 -4.40 -6.10
N ARG A 72 14.98 -4.03 -5.21
CA ARG A 72 14.69 -3.21 -4.04
C ARG A 72 14.54 -1.74 -4.42
N TRP A 73 13.59 -1.05 -3.80
CA TRP A 73 13.37 0.38 -3.96
C TRP A 73 14.66 1.19 -3.74
N SER A 74 15.38 0.91 -2.67
CA SER A 74 16.65 1.57 -2.33
C SER A 74 17.74 1.38 -3.38
N SER A 75 17.67 0.32 -4.18
CA SER A 75 18.61 0.06 -5.27
C SER A 75 18.22 0.78 -6.56
N PHE A 76 16.99 0.60 -7.03
CA PHE A 76 16.62 1.11 -8.36
C PHE A 76 16.28 2.61 -8.38
N LYS A 77 15.83 3.21 -7.27
CA LYS A 77 15.47 4.64 -7.23
C LYS A 77 16.63 5.60 -7.57
N ASN A 78 17.86 5.12 -7.48
CA ASN A 78 19.07 5.92 -7.77
C ASN A 78 19.66 5.61 -9.16
N LYS A 79 19.03 4.73 -9.94
CA LYS A 79 19.45 4.43 -11.32
C LYS A 79 19.01 5.56 -12.26
N ASP A 80 19.61 5.61 -13.44
CA ASP A 80 19.10 6.45 -14.52
C ASP A 80 17.68 5.98 -14.94
N PRO A 81 16.88 6.87 -15.58
CA PRO A 81 15.48 6.56 -15.89
C PRO A 81 15.29 5.30 -16.74
N GLU A 82 16.17 5.05 -17.72
CA GLU A 82 16.12 3.90 -18.60
C GLU A 82 16.39 2.61 -17.83
N SER A 83 17.47 2.56 -17.05
CA SER A 83 17.83 1.42 -16.21
C SER A 83 16.77 1.16 -15.12
N MET A 84 16.17 2.21 -14.55
CA MET A 84 15.05 2.07 -13.61
C MET A 84 13.83 1.44 -14.30
N PHE A 85 13.51 1.90 -15.50
CA PHE A 85 12.36 1.39 -16.27
C PHE A 85 12.53 -0.08 -16.66
N GLU A 86 13.74 -0.50 -16.97
CA GLU A 86 14.05 -1.90 -17.26
C GLU A 86 13.72 -2.82 -16.07
N VAL A 87 13.98 -2.40 -14.83
CA VAL A 87 13.64 -3.20 -13.62
C VAL A 87 12.14 -3.49 -13.52
N PHE A 88 11.28 -2.64 -14.10
CA PHE A 88 9.82 -2.83 -14.12
C PHE A 88 9.31 -3.60 -15.34
N THR A 89 10.05 -3.57 -16.47
CA THR A 89 9.54 -4.03 -17.76
C THR A 89 10.31 -5.21 -18.35
N LYS A 90 11.51 -5.46 -17.87
CA LYS A 90 12.35 -6.59 -18.30
C LYS A 90 12.72 -7.47 -17.12
N PRO A 91 12.71 -8.79 -17.25
CA PRO A 91 13.24 -9.68 -16.24
C PRO A 91 14.71 -9.35 -15.93
N VAL A 92 15.01 -9.03 -14.69
CA VAL A 92 16.36 -8.66 -14.25
C VAL A 92 17.03 -9.83 -13.51
N ILE A 93 16.25 -10.54 -12.69
CA ILE A 93 16.73 -11.63 -11.83
C ILE A 93 15.67 -12.72 -11.79
N GLU A 94 16.11 -13.99 -11.98
CA GLU A 94 15.25 -15.17 -11.87
C GLU A 94 14.00 -15.08 -12.78
N ASP A 95 14.17 -14.52 -13.99
CA ASP A 95 13.08 -14.22 -14.94
C ASP A 95 11.96 -13.33 -14.40
N MET A 96 12.27 -12.45 -13.43
CA MET A 96 11.31 -11.66 -12.68
C MET A 96 11.62 -10.16 -12.78
N THR A 97 10.57 -9.34 -12.91
CA THR A 97 10.61 -7.89 -12.73
C THR A 97 10.32 -7.53 -11.26
N VAL A 98 10.57 -6.29 -10.86
CA VAL A 98 10.12 -5.82 -9.52
C VAL A 98 8.60 -5.90 -9.37
N PHE A 99 7.87 -5.71 -10.46
CA PHE A 99 6.41 -5.78 -10.46
C PHE A 99 5.92 -7.23 -10.30
N ASP A 100 6.60 -8.20 -10.92
CA ASP A 100 6.31 -9.62 -10.72
C ASP A 100 6.65 -10.06 -9.30
N HIS A 101 7.77 -9.59 -8.74
CA HIS A 101 8.12 -9.83 -7.34
C HIS A 101 7.03 -9.32 -6.39
N MET A 102 6.55 -8.10 -6.61
CA MET A 102 5.46 -7.52 -5.82
C MET A 102 4.20 -8.41 -5.82
N LYS A 103 3.84 -8.99 -6.97
CA LYS A 103 2.67 -9.87 -7.09
C LYS A 103 2.80 -11.19 -6.32
N GLN A 104 4.02 -11.63 -6.12
CA GLN A 104 4.34 -12.93 -5.50
C GLN A 104 4.66 -12.83 -4.01
N VAL A 105 4.68 -11.61 -3.45
CA VAL A 105 4.97 -11.43 -2.01
C VAL A 105 3.84 -12.03 -1.17
N GLY A 106 4.21 -12.89 -0.24
CA GLY A 106 3.28 -13.59 0.63
C GLY A 106 3.04 -15.03 0.20
N ASP A 107 1.95 -15.61 0.65
CA ASP A 107 1.55 -16.97 0.24
C ASP A 107 1.04 -16.93 -1.20
N SER A 108 1.69 -17.66 -2.09
CA SER A 108 1.32 -17.75 -3.51
C SER A 108 -0.08 -18.35 -3.74
N ALA A 109 -0.65 -18.99 -2.75
CA ALA A 109 -2.03 -19.50 -2.75
C ALA A 109 -3.02 -18.59 -1.99
N GLY A 110 -2.54 -17.48 -1.43
CA GLY A 110 -3.36 -16.56 -0.65
C GLY A 110 -4.23 -15.63 -1.50
N VAL A 111 -5.28 -15.09 -0.88
CA VAL A 111 -6.22 -14.12 -1.49
C VAL A 111 -5.49 -12.90 -2.07
N PHE A 112 -4.44 -12.43 -1.40
CA PHE A 112 -3.62 -11.31 -1.89
C PHE A 112 -3.00 -11.63 -3.25
N ALA A 113 -2.37 -12.81 -3.41
CA ALA A 113 -1.73 -13.20 -4.66
C ALA A 113 -2.76 -13.34 -5.80
N GLU A 114 -3.96 -13.83 -5.52
CA GLU A 114 -5.04 -13.93 -6.50
C GLU A 114 -5.40 -12.55 -7.09
N PHE A 115 -5.68 -11.56 -6.24
CA PHE A 115 -6.04 -10.21 -6.70
C PHE A 115 -4.85 -9.48 -7.33
N MET A 116 -3.67 -9.60 -6.78
CA MET A 116 -2.47 -8.95 -7.32
C MET A 116 -1.99 -9.57 -8.64
N SER A 117 -2.34 -10.82 -8.95
CA SER A 117 -2.04 -11.43 -10.25
C SER A 117 -2.62 -10.63 -11.43
N LYS A 118 -3.77 -9.98 -11.22
CA LYS A 118 -4.46 -9.14 -12.20
C LYS A 118 -3.87 -7.72 -12.30
N ALA A 119 -2.97 -7.33 -11.41
CA ALA A 119 -2.35 -6.01 -11.41
C ALA A 119 -1.52 -5.80 -12.69
N THR A 120 -1.65 -4.63 -13.31
CA THR A 120 -0.96 -4.27 -14.55
C THR A 120 -0.12 -3.02 -14.36
N PHE A 121 1.14 -3.07 -14.77
CA PHE A 121 2.00 -1.90 -14.85
C PHE A 121 1.71 -1.12 -16.14
N ILE A 122 1.25 0.13 -16.04
CA ILE A 122 0.83 0.94 -17.19
C ILE A 122 1.65 2.22 -17.39
N ILE A 123 2.66 2.47 -16.56
CA ILE A 123 3.57 3.61 -16.76
C ILE A 123 4.41 3.31 -17.99
N SER A 124 4.25 4.12 -19.03
CA SER A 124 4.74 3.81 -20.38
C SER A 124 6.11 4.38 -20.72
N THR A 125 6.64 5.29 -19.89
CA THR A 125 7.92 5.95 -20.20
C THR A 125 8.88 5.97 -19.02
N PRO A 126 10.20 5.82 -19.27
CA PRO A 126 11.23 5.91 -18.23
C PRO A 126 11.17 7.23 -17.45
N ARG A 127 10.96 8.33 -18.17
CA ARG A 127 10.89 9.67 -17.56
C ARG A 127 9.74 9.81 -16.56
N LEU A 128 8.55 9.28 -16.92
CA LEU A 128 7.39 9.33 -16.03
C LEU A 128 7.64 8.49 -14.77
N LEU A 129 8.17 7.28 -14.95
CA LEU A 129 8.48 6.39 -13.83
C LEU A 129 9.47 7.05 -12.86
N ASP A 130 10.58 7.57 -13.38
CA ASP A 130 11.58 8.26 -12.57
C ASP A 130 10.97 9.44 -11.82
N GLN A 131 10.24 10.32 -12.51
CA GLN A 131 9.58 11.47 -11.89
C GLN A 131 8.67 11.05 -10.73
N VAL A 132 7.86 10.03 -10.92
CA VAL A 132 6.92 9.56 -9.89
C VAL A 132 7.66 8.88 -8.74
N VAL A 133 8.67 8.05 -9.01
CA VAL A 133 9.52 7.40 -8.00
C VAL A 133 10.21 8.45 -7.13
N GLN A 134 10.82 9.49 -7.73
CA GLN A 134 11.48 10.56 -7.01
C GLN A 134 10.50 11.39 -6.16
N LEU A 135 9.28 11.62 -6.63
CA LEU A 135 8.25 12.31 -5.87
C LEU A 135 7.76 11.47 -4.69
N ILE A 136 7.51 10.18 -4.92
CA ILE A 136 7.09 9.23 -3.87
C ILE A 136 8.19 9.10 -2.81
N ASP A 137 9.46 9.03 -3.20
CA ASP A 137 10.58 8.87 -2.27
C ASP A 137 10.69 10.01 -1.26
N LYS A 138 10.26 11.21 -1.62
CA LYS A 138 10.24 12.41 -0.75
C LYS A 138 9.13 12.40 0.29
N ILE A 139 8.11 11.57 0.14
CA ILE A 139 7.02 11.50 1.12
C ILE A 139 7.54 10.84 2.40
N ASN A 140 7.36 11.52 3.53
CA ASN A 140 7.66 10.92 4.83
C ASN A 140 6.56 9.92 5.22
N MET A 141 6.85 8.63 5.12
CA MET A 141 5.93 7.54 5.43
C MET A 141 6.09 6.99 6.86
N ASN A 142 6.86 7.66 7.71
CA ASN A 142 7.11 7.17 9.07
C ASN A 142 5.93 7.38 10.01
N ASP A 143 5.11 8.39 9.74
CA ASP A 143 3.92 8.68 10.51
C ASP A 143 2.72 7.87 9.99
N ARG A 144 1.99 7.24 10.94
CA ARG A 144 0.81 6.41 10.64
C ARG A 144 -0.33 7.26 10.06
N ASP A 145 -0.56 8.44 10.64
CA ASP A 145 -1.64 9.33 10.21
C ASP A 145 -1.40 9.84 8.79
N THR A 146 -0.14 10.13 8.45
CA THR A 146 0.27 10.53 7.10
C THR A 146 -0.16 9.52 6.04
N LYS A 147 -0.04 8.20 6.31
CA LYS A 147 -0.43 7.16 5.36
C LYS A 147 -1.93 7.15 5.08
N GLY A 148 -2.73 7.17 6.14
CA GLY A 148 -4.18 7.19 6.02
C GLY A 148 -4.68 8.44 5.30
N ASP A 149 -4.17 9.60 5.67
CA ASP A 149 -4.52 10.89 5.06
C ASP A 149 -4.09 10.97 3.59
N LEU A 150 -2.92 10.39 3.25
CA LEU A 150 -2.44 10.30 1.86
C LEU A 150 -3.44 9.54 0.99
N TYR A 151 -3.83 8.34 1.42
CA TYR A 151 -4.80 7.51 0.71
C TYR A 151 -6.16 8.20 0.58
N GLU A 152 -6.68 8.74 1.68
CA GLU A 152 -7.95 9.47 1.67
C GLU A 152 -7.92 10.63 0.67
N TYR A 153 -6.84 11.39 0.64
CA TYR A 153 -6.71 12.50 -0.31
C TYR A 153 -6.63 12.03 -1.75
N MET A 154 -5.83 11.00 -2.06
CA MET A 154 -5.77 10.42 -3.40
C MET A 154 -7.15 9.94 -3.87
N LEU A 155 -7.86 9.25 -2.99
CA LEU A 155 -9.18 8.73 -3.30
C LEU A 155 -10.24 9.84 -3.42
N SER A 156 -10.08 10.98 -2.72
CA SER A 156 -10.97 12.15 -2.90
C SER A 156 -10.89 12.76 -4.31
N LYS A 157 -9.74 12.56 -5.00
CA LYS A 157 -9.57 12.98 -6.40
C LYS A 157 -10.48 12.24 -7.36
N THR A 158 -10.87 11.00 -7.07
CA THR A 158 -11.82 10.24 -7.91
C THR A 158 -13.22 10.85 -7.85
N ALA A 159 -13.65 11.31 -6.69
CA ALA A 159 -14.96 11.92 -6.49
C ALA A 159 -15.11 13.23 -7.27
N THR A 160 -14.04 14.03 -7.34
CA THR A 160 -14.03 15.30 -8.10
C THR A 160 -13.95 15.11 -9.61
N ALA A 161 -13.43 13.98 -10.07
CA ALA A 161 -13.33 13.70 -11.51
C ALA A 161 -14.64 13.21 -12.16
N GLY A 162 -15.74 13.05 -11.37
CA GLY A 162 -17.08 12.76 -11.87
C GLY A 162 -17.27 11.39 -12.55
N THR A 163 -16.29 10.53 -12.51
CA THR A 163 -16.24 9.32 -13.33
C THR A 163 -16.81 8.07 -12.67
N ASN A 164 -16.92 8.01 -11.36
CA ASN A 164 -17.53 6.88 -10.67
C ASN A 164 -18.24 7.39 -9.41
N GLY A 165 -19.52 7.15 -9.27
CA GLY A 165 -20.37 7.48 -8.12
C GLY A 165 -19.96 6.78 -6.81
N GLN A 166 -18.67 6.66 -6.58
CA GLN A 166 -18.14 6.07 -5.36
C GLN A 166 -18.13 7.11 -4.25
N PHE A 167 -19.19 7.09 -3.47
CA PHE A 167 -19.27 7.87 -2.25
C PHE A 167 -18.50 7.16 -1.16
N ARG A 168 -17.50 7.84 -0.59
CA ARG A 168 -16.73 7.33 0.53
C ARG A 168 -17.18 8.02 1.81
N THR A 169 -17.39 7.22 2.84
CA THR A 169 -17.64 7.78 4.17
C THR A 169 -16.37 8.47 4.66
N PRO A 170 -16.43 9.76 5.06
CA PRO A 170 -15.27 10.47 5.58
C PRO A 170 -14.66 9.77 6.80
N ARG A 171 -13.32 9.74 6.89
CA ARG A 171 -12.58 9.01 7.94
C ARG A 171 -13.00 9.38 9.37
N HIS A 172 -13.26 10.67 9.63
CA HIS A 172 -13.71 11.10 10.94
C HIS A 172 -15.09 10.56 11.32
N ILE A 173 -15.97 10.34 10.33
CA ILE A 173 -17.27 9.70 10.54
C ILE A 173 -17.09 8.21 10.80
N ILE A 174 -16.24 7.55 10.00
CA ILE A 174 -15.88 6.12 10.21
C ILE A 174 -15.32 5.93 11.63
N LYS A 175 -14.36 6.76 12.04
CA LYS A 175 -13.76 6.69 13.37
C LYS A 175 -14.83 6.88 14.47
N MET A 176 -15.71 7.87 14.33
CA MET A 176 -16.81 8.07 15.27
C MET A 176 -17.69 6.81 15.37
N MET A 177 -18.04 6.19 14.24
CA MET A 177 -18.88 4.99 14.23
C MET A 177 -18.18 3.81 14.92
N VAL A 178 -16.88 3.60 14.67
CA VAL A 178 -16.08 2.56 15.32
C VAL A 178 -15.96 2.82 16.83
N ASP A 179 -15.69 4.07 17.25
CA ASP A 179 -15.61 4.45 18.65
C ASP A 179 -16.94 4.21 19.38
N MET A 180 -18.09 4.45 18.72
CA MET A 180 -19.41 4.16 19.29
C MET A 180 -19.71 2.66 19.35
N THR A 181 -19.27 1.88 18.36
CA THR A 181 -19.49 0.43 18.28
C THR A 181 -18.65 -0.34 19.29
N GLN A 182 -17.44 0.14 19.58
CA GLN A 182 -16.49 -0.45 20.53
C GLN A 182 -16.26 -1.95 20.28
N PRO A 183 -15.64 -2.32 19.15
CA PRO A 183 -15.43 -3.72 18.80
C PRO A 183 -14.60 -4.43 19.88
N LYS A 184 -14.92 -5.69 20.13
CA LYS A 184 -14.32 -6.52 21.17
C LYS A 184 -13.29 -7.48 20.58
N LYS A 185 -12.39 -7.97 21.40
CA LYS A 185 -11.25 -8.81 21.01
C LYS A 185 -11.63 -10.11 20.28
N ASP A 186 -12.82 -10.62 20.54
CA ASP A 186 -13.30 -11.90 19.99
C ASP A 186 -14.33 -11.69 18.87
N ASP A 187 -14.57 -10.43 18.45
CA ASP A 187 -15.53 -10.12 17.38
C ASP A 187 -14.98 -10.55 16.03
N VAL A 188 -15.91 -10.90 15.13
CA VAL A 188 -15.68 -11.02 13.69
C VAL A 188 -16.41 -9.87 13.02
N ILE A 189 -15.66 -8.99 12.37
CA ILE A 189 -16.16 -7.76 11.76
C ILE A 189 -16.29 -8.00 10.25
N CYS A 190 -17.47 -7.75 9.70
CA CYS A 190 -17.71 -7.88 8.27
C CYS A 190 -18.22 -6.57 7.69
N ASP A 191 -17.57 -6.10 6.62
CA ASP A 191 -18.05 -5.01 5.78
C ASP A 191 -18.50 -5.57 4.44
N PRO A 192 -19.83 -5.63 4.16
CA PRO A 192 -20.37 -6.25 2.95
C PRO A 192 -20.20 -5.39 1.68
N SER A 193 -19.66 -4.17 1.80
CA SER A 193 -19.41 -3.24 0.71
C SER A 193 -18.12 -2.47 0.98
N THR A 194 -17.05 -3.21 1.18
CA THR A 194 -15.83 -2.73 1.85
C THR A 194 -15.09 -1.64 1.09
N GLY A 195 -15.26 -1.55 -0.22
CA GLY A 195 -14.47 -0.63 -1.04
C GLY A 195 -12.98 -0.87 -0.81
N THR A 196 -12.29 0.16 -0.37
CA THR A 196 -10.87 0.09 0.02
C THR A 196 -10.67 -0.19 1.52
N ALA A 197 -11.58 -0.90 2.14
CA ALA A 197 -11.55 -1.37 3.52
C ALA A 197 -11.49 -0.27 4.61
N GLY A 198 -12.03 0.93 4.34
CA GLY A 198 -11.94 2.05 5.27
C GLY A 198 -12.48 1.77 6.68
N PHE A 199 -13.61 1.09 6.81
CA PHE A 199 -14.18 0.68 8.11
C PHE A 199 -13.33 -0.39 8.80
N LEU A 200 -12.86 -1.39 8.06
CA LEU A 200 -12.04 -2.48 8.62
C LEU A 200 -10.69 -1.95 9.10
N VAL A 201 -10.07 -1.04 8.33
CA VAL A 201 -8.82 -0.38 8.73
C VAL A 201 -9.03 0.43 10.01
N ALA A 202 -10.09 1.24 10.08
CA ALA A 202 -10.39 2.03 11.27
C ALA A 202 -10.68 1.18 12.51
N ALA A 203 -11.36 0.03 12.35
CA ALA A 203 -11.54 -0.93 13.43
C ALA A 203 -10.21 -1.53 13.90
N GLY A 204 -9.31 -1.84 12.97
CA GLY A 204 -7.95 -2.29 13.31
C GLY A 204 -7.12 -1.21 14.03
N GLU A 205 -7.24 0.06 13.62
CA GLU A 205 -6.62 1.20 14.31
C GLU A 205 -7.18 1.35 15.72
N TYR A 206 -8.49 1.21 15.92
CA TYR A 206 -9.14 1.27 17.23
C TYR A 206 -8.50 0.31 18.24
N PHE A 207 -8.25 -0.95 17.88
CA PHE A 207 -7.56 -1.91 18.75
C PHE A 207 -6.14 -1.48 19.09
N ARG A 208 -5.40 -0.95 18.13
CA ARG A 208 -4.02 -0.51 18.35
C ARG A 208 -3.91 0.72 19.24
N ASP A 209 -4.90 1.60 19.15
CA ASP A 209 -4.90 2.87 19.90
C ASP A 209 -5.46 2.69 21.33
N ASN A 210 -6.46 1.79 21.51
CA ASN A 210 -7.16 1.65 22.78
C ASN A 210 -6.85 0.35 23.52
N HIS A 211 -6.34 -0.68 22.84
CA HIS A 211 -6.14 -2.03 23.36
C HIS A 211 -4.80 -2.63 22.94
N ASN A 212 -3.75 -1.83 22.94
CA ASN A 212 -2.43 -2.26 22.46
C ASN A 212 -1.84 -3.42 23.27
N GLU A 213 -2.26 -3.59 24.53
CA GLU A 213 -1.89 -4.69 25.41
C GLU A 213 -2.33 -6.06 24.88
N LEU A 214 -3.43 -6.13 24.12
CA LEU A 214 -3.92 -7.38 23.52
C LEU A 214 -2.92 -7.96 22.52
N PHE A 215 -2.12 -7.12 21.87
CA PHE A 215 -1.11 -7.57 20.91
C PHE A 215 0.08 -8.31 21.54
N LEU A 216 0.17 -8.38 22.86
CA LEU A 216 1.11 -9.26 23.56
C LEU A 216 0.65 -10.72 23.55
N ASP A 217 -0.65 -10.97 23.45
CA ASP A 217 -1.22 -12.32 23.31
C ASP A 217 -1.11 -12.83 21.88
N LYS A 218 -0.53 -14.02 21.72
CA LYS A 218 -0.39 -14.68 20.42
C LYS A 218 -1.76 -15.03 19.81
N SER A 219 -2.69 -15.53 20.63
CA SER A 219 -4.02 -15.93 20.17
C SER A 219 -4.78 -14.72 19.60
N PHE A 220 -4.71 -13.58 20.28
CA PHE A 220 -5.31 -12.35 19.75
C PHE A 220 -4.66 -11.91 18.43
N ARG A 221 -3.33 -11.95 18.33
CA ARG A 221 -2.64 -11.59 17.07
C ARG A 221 -3.06 -12.51 15.91
N ASP A 222 -3.18 -13.80 16.16
CA ASP A 222 -3.59 -14.77 15.14
C ASP A 222 -5.02 -14.50 14.69
N HIS A 223 -5.96 -14.27 15.63
CA HIS A 223 -7.34 -13.87 15.33
C HIS A 223 -7.41 -12.52 14.59
N PHE A 224 -6.71 -11.50 15.08
CA PHE A 224 -6.66 -10.15 14.50
C PHE A 224 -6.16 -10.16 13.04
N ASN A 225 -5.14 -10.98 12.74
CA ASN A 225 -4.52 -10.99 11.41
C ASN A 225 -5.25 -11.87 10.40
N ASN A 226 -5.98 -12.91 10.84
CA ASN A 226 -6.46 -13.95 9.94
C ASN A 226 -7.99 -14.13 9.92
N GLU A 227 -8.71 -13.68 10.98
CA GLU A 227 -10.12 -14.04 11.16
C GLU A 227 -11.02 -12.82 11.42
N MET A 228 -10.51 -11.81 12.14
CA MET A 228 -11.31 -10.70 12.66
C MET A 228 -11.93 -9.84 11.57
N PHE A 229 -11.23 -9.56 10.48
CA PHE A 229 -11.65 -8.60 9.46
C PHE A 229 -12.03 -9.28 8.16
N ASN A 230 -13.28 -9.09 7.74
CA ASN A 230 -13.82 -9.69 6.53
C ASN A 230 -14.48 -8.60 5.68
N GLY A 231 -14.13 -8.51 4.41
CA GLY A 231 -14.69 -7.55 3.47
C GLY A 231 -15.22 -8.23 2.22
N VAL A 232 -16.27 -7.69 1.65
CA VAL A 232 -16.81 -8.10 0.35
C VAL A 232 -16.80 -6.89 -0.58
N GLU A 233 -16.20 -7.05 -1.76
CA GLU A 233 -16.15 -6.02 -2.79
C GLU A 233 -16.34 -6.65 -4.17
N ILE A 234 -17.08 -5.98 -5.04
CA ILE A 234 -17.36 -6.44 -6.40
C ILE A 234 -16.33 -5.89 -7.41
N ASP A 235 -15.71 -4.78 -7.10
CA ASP A 235 -14.72 -4.13 -7.98
C ASP A 235 -13.30 -4.60 -7.62
N ASP A 236 -12.72 -5.44 -8.47
CA ASP A 236 -11.35 -5.94 -8.31
C ASP A 236 -10.32 -4.81 -8.14
N THR A 237 -10.55 -3.63 -8.73
CA THR A 237 -9.65 -2.48 -8.60
C THR A 237 -9.66 -1.93 -7.18
N MET A 238 -10.85 -1.86 -6.56
CA MET A 238 -10.98 -1.43 -5.17
C MET A 238 -10.29 -2.37 -4.19
N ILE A 239 -10.31 -3.67 -4.48
CA ILE A 239 -9.62 -4.67 -3.65
C ILE A 239 -8.10 -4.50 -3.73
N ARG A 240 -7.56 -4.10 -4.90
CA ARG A 240 -6.12 -3.90 -5.09
C ARG A 240 -5.58 -2.58 -4.54
N ILE A 241 -6.43 -1.59 -4.38
CA ILE A 241 -6.10 -0.28 -3.80
C ILE A 241 -6.09 -0.34 -2.28
#